data_c930a1c64d9952b08f9668f61cdff24f
#
_entry.id   c930a1c64d9952b08f9668f61cdff24f
#
_cell.length_a   1.000
_cell.length_b   1.000
_cell.length_c   1.000
_cell.angle_alpha   90.00
_cell.angle_beta   90.00
_cell.angle_gamma   90.00
#
_symmetry.space_group_name_H-M   'P 1'
#
loop_
_entity.id
_entity.type
_entity.pdbx_description
1 polymer ?
#
loop_
_entity_poly.entity_id
_entity_poly.type
_entity_poly.pdbx_seq_one_letter_code
_entity_poly.pdbx_strand_id
1 'polypeptide(L)'
;MRENRLASHETEGMTMATTISAADQALTELLASIQQADSVELKLSVPMSDRSRGAAQLGVDPLDAQIRQVYFFDTPDLALDRQGIVVRARRVQRKGDDSVVKLRPIVPAELPSEVRKSPSFGIEVDAMPGGHVCSGSMKATLKAPAVRETVTGAKPLRKLFTKEQRALFSAYAPEGLGLDDLSILGPIFVLKLKFSPEGYDRKLVAELWLYPDNSMLLELSTKCAPGEAFQVAAETKGFLHENGIDVGGEQETKTRKALEFFSARLREESPG
;
A
#
# COMPACT_ATOMS: atom_id res chain seq x y z
N MET A 1 47.44 43.05 56.25
CA MET A 1 47.58 42.28 55.05
C MET A 1 46.36 41.36 54.96
N ARG A 2 45.42 41.70 54.13
CA ARG A 2 44.23 40.88 53.85
C ARG A 2 44.18 40.60 52.32
N GLU A 3 44.38 39.34 51.95
CA GLU A 3 44.28 38.88 50.60
C GLU A 3 42.81 38.72 50.21
N ASN A 4 42.45 39.38 49.12
CA ASN A 4 41.15 39.28 48.45
C ASN A 4 41.20 38.14 47.44
N ARG A 5 40.45 37.07 47.67
CA ARG A 5 40.22 36.05 46.68
C ARG A 5 38.93 36.40 45.92
N LEU A 6 39.11 36.74 44.66
CA LEU A 6 38.02 36.82 43.67
C LEU A 6 37.60 35.39 43.26
N ALA A 7 36.36 35.04 43.51
CA ALA A 7 35.72 33.81 43.00
C ALA A 7 35.18 34.09 41.62
N SER A 8 35.74 33.45 40.65
CA SER A 8 35.23 33.36 39.29
C SER A 8 34.02 32.42 39.26
N HIS A 9 32.83 32.97 38.98
CA HIS A 9 31.63 32.18 38.62
C HIS A 9 31.73 31.75 37.15
N GLU A 10 32.07 30.49 36.93
CA GLU A 10 31.87 29.83 35.65
C GLU A 10 30.36 29.51 35.50
N THR A 11 29.74 30.19 34.58
CA THR A 11 28.35 29.90 34.16
C THR A 11 28.39 28.71 33.20
N GLU A 12 28.17 27.51 33.71
CA GLU A 12 27.90 26.34 32.87
C GLU A 12 26.57 26.54 32.14
N GLY A 13 26.67 26.85 30.86
CA GLY A 13 25.55 26.84 29.93
C GLY A 13 25.11 25.40 29.64
N MET A 14 24.16 24.90 30.42
CA MET A 14 23.55 23.59 30.21
C MET A 14 22.63 23.67 28.99
N THR A 15 23.15 23.26 27.82
CA THR A 15 22.35 23.08 26.63
C THR A 15 21.45 21.87 26.85
N MET A 16 20.16 22.11 27.16
CA MET A 16 19.15 21.05 27.17
C MET A 16 18.95 20.57 25.73
N ALA A 17 19.57 19.46 25.36
CA ALA A 17 19.18 18.71 24.20
C ALA A 17 17.79 18.12 24.46
N THR A 18 16.77 18.75 23.89
CA THR A 18 15.39 18.22 23.95
C THR A 18 15.39 16.91 23.21
N THR A 19 15.32 15.79 23.91
CA THR A 19 15.15 14.47 23.31
C THR A 19 13.74 14.41 22.74
N ILE A 20 13.62 14.44 21.39
CA ILE A 20 12.35 14.27 20.69
C ILE A 20 11.81 12.87 21.03
N SER A 21 10.55 12.80 21.46
CA SER A 21 9.93 11.51 21.76
C SER A 21 9.76 10.67 20.48
N ALA A 22 9.72 9.34 20.60
CA ALA A 22 9.47 8.45 19.46
C ALA A 22 8.13 8.76 18.75
N ALA A 23 7.13 9.24 19.50
CA ALA A 23 5.85 9.67 18.95
C ALA A 23 5.98 10.97 18.13
N ASP A 24 6.76 11.95 18.61
CA ASP A 24 7.00 13.19 17.88
C ASP A 24 7.81 12.94 16.60
N GLN A 25 8.77 12.01 16.65
CA GLN A 25 9.54 11.60 15.48
C GLN A 25 8.62 10.94 14.44
N ALA A 26 7.78 9.98 14.84
CA ALA A 26 6.84 9.30 13.95
C ALA A 26 5.84 10.29 13.32
N LEU A 27 5.36 11.27 14.08
CA LEU A 27 4.48 12.32 13.56
C LEU A 27 5.22 13.21 12.55
N THR A 28 6.46 13.57 12.81
CA THR A 28 7.29 14.37 11.91
C THR A 28 7.53 13.63 10.58
N GLU A 29 7.84 12.34 10.64
CA GLU A 29 8.03 11.49 9.45
C GLU A 29 6.73 11.35 8.64
N LEU A 30 5.59 11.18 9.32
CA LEU A 30 4.28 11.14 8.68
C LEU A 30 3.97 12.46 7.95
N LEU A 31 4.16 13.59 8.62
CA LEU A 31 3.93 14.92 8.03
C LEU A 31 4.83 15.16 6.81
N ALA A 32 6.12 14.83 6.90
CA ALA A 32 7.05 14.94 5.79
C ALA A 32 6.64 14.05 4.59
N SER A 33 6.17 12.83 4.86
CA SER A 33 5.68 11.91 3.84
C SER A 33 4.40 12.44 3.15
N ILE A 34 3.45 12.94 3.95
CA ILE A 34 2.19 13.52 3.44
C ILE A 34 2.46 14.73 2.55
N GLN A 35 3.36 15.64 2.94
CA GLN A 35 3.67 16.85 2.17
C GLN A 35 4.25 16.58 0.78
N GLN A 36 4.89 15.42 0.58
CA GLN A 36 5.52 15.03 -0.66
C GLN A 36 4.70 14.04 -1.49
N ALA A 37 3.54 13.62 -0.98
CA ALA A 37 2.65 12.69 -1.66
C ALA A 37 1.66 13.41 -2.58
N ASP A 38 1.23 12.72 -3.64
CA ASP A 38 0.14 13.17 -4.51
C ASP A 38 -1.23 12.92 -3.87
N SER A 39 -1.30 11.96 -2.95
CA SER A 39 -2.52 11.58 -2.25
C SER A 39 -2.27 10.75 -1.00
N VAL A 40 -3.24 10.76 -0.10
CA VAL A 40 -3.28 9.88 1.07
C VAL A 40 -4.47 8.93 0.92
N GLU A 41 -4.24 7.65 1.14
CA GLU A 41 -5.30 6.63 1.21
C GLU A 41 -5.38 6.08 2.64
N LEU A 42 -6.50 6.34 3.29
CA LEU A 42 -6.82 5.75 4.59
C LEU A 42 -7.28 4.31 4.35
N LYS A 43 -6.68 3.35 5.04
CA LYS A 43 -6.96 1.91 4.92
C LYS A 43 -7.34 1.35 6.27
N LEU A 44 -8.44 0.62 6.31
CA LEU A 44 -9.04 0.11 7.53
C LEU A 44 -9.44 -1.34 7.30
N SER A 45 -8.84 -2.26 8.02
CA SER A 45 -9.25 -3.67 8.01
C SER A 45 -10.50 -3.82 8.87
N VAL A 46 -11.51 -4.50 8.33
CA VAL A 46 -12.77 -4.79 9.04
C VAL A 46 -12.73 -6.25 9.48
N PRO A 47 -12.95 -6.54 10.77
CA PRO A 47 -13.06 -7.91 11.26
C PRO A 47 -14.13 -8.70 10.52
N MET A 48 -13.84 -9.96 10.20
CA MET A 48 -14.78 -10.81 9.45
C MET A 48 -16.09 -11.07 10.17
N SER A 49 -16.11 -11.00 11.51
CA SER A 49 -17.32 -11.04 12.36
C SER A 49 -18.31 -9.92 12.02
N ASP A 50 -17.81 -8.76 11.62
CA ASP A 50 -18.63 -7.56 11.42
C ASP A 50 -19.03 -7.34 9.96
N ARG A 51 -18.57 -8.21 9.06
CA ARG A 51 -18.77 -8.08 7.61
C ARG A 51 -20.24 -7.94 7.20
N SER A 52 -21.10 -8.85 7.65
CA SER A 52 -22.51 -8.85 7.23
C SER A 52 -23.26 -7.66 7.81
N ARG A 53 -22.98 -7.32 9.08
CA ARG A 53 -23.54 -6.14 9.72
C ARG A 53 -23.07 -4.86 9.05
N GLY A 54 -21.77 -4.72 8.81
CA GLY A 54 -21.18 -3.55 8.16
C GLY A 54 -21.71 -3.33 6.75
N ALA A 55 -21.86 -4.38 5.94
CA ALA A 55 -22.43 -4.27 4.60
C ALA A 55 -23.88 -3.75 4.64
N ALA A 56 -24.71 -4.29 5.53
CA ALA A 56 -26.10 -3.85 5.68
C ALA A 56 -26.20 -2.39 6.19
N GLN A 57 -25.38 -2.01 7.17
CA GLN A 57 -25.39 -0.67 7.77
C GLN A 57 -24.87 0.40 6.80
N LEU A 58 -23.91 0.04 5.94
CA LEU A 58 -23.37 0.96 4.93
C LEU A 58 -24.19 0.98 3.64
N GLY A 59 -25.29 0.23 3.54
CA GLY A 59 -26.11 0.15 2.34
C GLY A 59 -25.40 -0.45 1.12
N VAL A 60 -24.47 -1.39 1.36
CA VAL A 60 -23.64 -1.99 0.31
C VAL A 60 -24.37 -3.19 -0.31
N ASP A 61 -24.61 -3.13 -1.63
CA ASP A 61 -25.03 -4.32 -2.41
C ASP A 61 -23.80 -5.03 -2.99
N PRO A 62 -23.48 -6.26 -2.55
CA PRO A 62 -22.36 -7.02 -3.10
C PRO A 62 -22.46 -7.30 -4.60
N LEU A 63 -23.67 -7.28 -5.19
CA LEU A 63 -23.88 -7.51 -6.62
C LEU A 63 -23.36 -6.34 -7.49
N ASP A 64 -23.19 -5.15 -6.90
CA ASP A 64 -22.57 -3.99 -7.56
C ASP A 64 -21.04 -4.08 -7.57
N ALA A 65 -20.47 -5.09 -6.92
CA ALA A 65 -19.03 -5.23 -6.84
C ALA A 65 -18.42 -5.64 -8.18
N GLN A 66 -17.30 -5.00 -8.52
CA GLN A 66 -16.48 -5.36 -9.66
C GLN A 66 -15.55 -6.51 -9.31
N ILE A 67 -15.63 -7.60 -10.05
CA ILE A 67 -14.71 -8.74 -9.88
C ILE A 67 -13.35 -8.40 -10.49
N ARG A 68 -12.29 -8.74 -9.75
CA ARG A 68 -10.91 -8.64 -10.19
C ARG A 68 -10.14 -9.92 -9.91
N GLN A 69 -9.23 -10.26 -10.82
CA GLN A 69 -8.19 -11.26 -10.57
C GLN A 69 -6.86 -10.52 -10.44
N VAL A 70 -6.21 -10.71 -9.32
CA VAL A 70 -4.93 -10.08 -8.99
C VAL A 70 -3.83 -11.13 -9.08
N TYR A 71 -2.76 -10.80 -9.81
CA TYR A 71 -1.55 -11.59 -9.94
C TYR A 71 -0.38 -10.75 -9.46
N PHE A 72 0.40 -11.28 -8.54
CA PHE A 72 1.70 -10.76 -8.18
C PHE A 72 2.79 -11.54 -8.91
N PHE A 73 3.96 -10.94 -9.03
CA PHE A 73 5.11 -11.55 -9.68
C PHE A 73 6.33 -11.32 -8.79
N ASP A 74 6.94 -12.41 -8.35
CA ASP A 74 8.14 -12.40 -7.50
C ASP A 74 8.91 -13.70 -7.71
N THR A 75 10.09 -13.82 -7.13
CA THR A 75 10.79 -15.10 -7.03
C THR A 75 10.13 -16.00 -5.97
N PRO A 76 10.34 -17.34 -6.01
CA PRO A 76 9.77 -18.25 -5.00
C PRO A 76 10.18 -17.91 -3.57
N ASP A 77 11.33 -17.25 -3.36
CA ASP A 77 11.83 -16.79 -2.08
C ASP A 77 11.51 -15.33 -1.76
N LEU A 78 10.66 -14.68 -2.58
CA LEU A 78 10.20 -13.30 -2.42
C LEU A 78 11.33 -12.26 -2.41
N ALA A 79 12.26 -12.36 -3.37
CA ALA A 79 13.42 -11.47 -3.45
C ALA A 79 13.01 -10.01 -3.71
N LEU A 80 11.93 -9.76 -4.47
CA LEU A 80 11.42 -8.41 -4.73
C LEU A 80 10.75 -7.83 -3.47
N ASP A 81 9.88 -8.59 -2.79
CA ASP A 81 9.19 -8.15 -1.58
C ASP A 81 10.19 -7.76 -0.49
N ARG A 82 11.27 -8.54 -0.31
CA ARG A 82 12.35 -8.20 0.63
C ARG A 82 13.06 -6.89 0.32
N GLN A 83 13.05 -6.47 -0.95
CA GLN A 83 13.60 -5.17 -1.38
C GLN A 83 12.54 -4.08 -1.49
N GLY A 84 11.31 -4.35 -1.04
CA GLY A 84 10.22 -3.40 -1.08
C GLY A 84 9.68 -3.14 -2.49
N ILE A 85 9.81 -4.10 -3.41
CA ILE A 85 9.32 -4.00 -4.78
C ILE A 85 8.09 -4.89 -4.92
N VAL A 86 7.00 -4.33 -5.43
CA VAL A 86 5.79 -5.09 -5.75
C VAL A 86 5.51 -5.00 -7.24
N VAL A 87 5.56 -6.13 -7.92
CA VAL A 87 5.19 -6.26 -9.34
C VAL A 87 3.85 -6.96 -9.41
N ARG A 88 2.87 -6.32 -10.06
CA ARG A 88 1.49 -6.79 -10.06
C ARG A 88 0.79 -6.51 -11.39
N ALA A 89 -0.10 -7.43 -11.80
CA ALA A 89 -1.09 -7.17 -12.84
C ALA A 89 -2.49 -7.60 -12.40
N ARG A 90 -3.52 -7.00 -13.01
CA ARG A 90 -4.91 -7.30 -12.70
C ARG A 90 -5.73 -7.44 -13.97
N ARG A 91 -6.60 -8.44 -13.96
CA ARG A 91 -7.74 -8.51 -14.86
C ARG A 91 -8.94 -7.88 -14.15
N VAL A 92 -9.64 -7.01 -14.84
CA VAL A 92 -10.74 -6.23 -14.24
C VAL A 92 -12.01 -6.47 -15.05
N GLN A 93 -13.06 -6.97 -14.39
CA GLN A 93 -14.35 -7.24 -15.03
C GLN A 93 -14.89 -6.01 -15.76
N ARG A 94 -15.26 -6.18 -17.03
CA ARG A 94 -15.83 -5.12 -17.89
C ARG A 94 -14.95 -3.90 -18.10
N LYS A 95 -13.65 -4.02 -17.83
CA LYS A 95 -12.64 -2.98 -18.08
C LYS A 95 -11.39 -3.59 -18.73
N GLY A 96 -10.44 -2.74 -19.10
CA GLY A 96 -9.11 -3.19 -19.48
C GLY A 96 -8.34 -3.75 -18.29
N ASP A 97 -7.30 -4.52 -18.60
CA ASP A 97 -6.35 -5.01 -17.62
C ASP A 97 -5.44 -3.85 -17.13
N ASP A 98 -4.69 -4.04 -16.07
CA ASP A 98 -3.66 -3.09 -15.63
C ASP A 98 -2.40 -3.78 -15.10
N SER A 99 -1.28 -3.05 -15.13
CA SER A 99 -0.03 -3.45 -14.51
C SER A 99 0.53 -2.35 -13.63
N VAL A 100 1.30 -2.74 -12.62
CA VAL A 100 1.91 -1.83 -11.65
C VAL A 100 3.30 -2.35 -11.26
N VAL A 101 4.28 -1.46 -11.25
CA VAL A 101 5.54 -1.62 -10.51
C VAL A 101 5.49 -0.61 -9.37
N LYS A 102 5.57 -1.09 -8.12
CA LYS A 102 5.43 -0.27 -6.90
C LYS A 102 6.67 -0.47 -6.01
N LEU A 103 7.18 0.63 -5.51
CA LEU A 103 8.25 0.68 -4.51
C LEU A 103 7.63 1.01 -3.14
N ARG A 104 8.01 0.28 -2.06
CA ARG A 104 7.41 0.43 -0.74
C ARG A 104 8.29 -0.19 0.36
N PRO A 105 8.77 0.54 1.39
CA PRO A 105 8.60 1.98 1.54
C PRO A 105 9.50 2.80 0.60
N ILE A 106 9.18 4.07 0.42
CA ILE A 106 10.07 5.04 -0.23
C ILE A 106 10.22 6.31 0.62
N VAL A 107 11.36 6.96 0.43
CA VAL A 107 11.58 8.36 0.83
C VAL A 107 11.47 9.20 -0.45
N PRO A 108 10.40 10.01 -0.63
CA PRO A 108 10.17 10.70 -1.90
C PRO A 108 11.32 11.60 -2.34
N ALA A 109 12.05 12.21 -1.39
CA ALA A 109 13.20 13.07 -1.68
C ALA A 109 14.38 12.33 -2.31
N GLU A 110 14.50 11.02 -2.10
CA GLU A 110 15.58 10.17 -2.62
C GLU A 110 15.30 9.63 -4.02
N LEU A 111 14.07 9.80 -4.52
CA LEU A 111 13.72 9.33 -5.86
C LEU A 111 14.37 10.21 -6.95
N PRO A 112 14.87 9.59 -8.03
CA PRO A 112 15.36 10.32 -9.20
C PRO A 112 14.30 11.27 -9.77
N SER A 113 14.71 12.47 -10.18
CA SER A 113 13.79 13.50 -10.66
C SER A 113 13.01 13.07 -11.91
N GLU A 114 13.61 12.25 -12.77
CA GLU A 114 12.98 11.70 -13.98
C GLU A 114 11.83 10.75 -13.63
N VAL A 115 12.00 9.95 -12.58
CA VAL A 115 10.93 9.04 -12.08
C VAL A 115 9.77 9.87 -11.53
N ARG A 116 10.07 10.86 -10.69
CA ARG A 116 9.04 11.72 -10.07
C ARG A 116 8.23 12.54 -11.06
N LYS A 117 8.84 12.94 -12.20
CA LYS A 117 8.18 13.73 -13.25
C LYS A 117 7.39 12.90 -14.24
N SER A 118 7.51 11.57 -14.20
CA SER A 118 6.74 10.70 -15.10
C SER A 118 5.24 10.79 -14.81
N PRO A 119 4.37 11.04 -15.77
CA PRO A 119 2.93 11.13 -15.58
C PRO A 119 2.30 9.78 -15.21
N SER A 120 3.02 8.68 -15.42
CA SER A 120 2.59 7.33 -15.03
C SER A 120 3.01 6.95 -13.60
N PHE A 121 3.86 7.77 -12.94
CA PHE A 121 4.31 7.57 -11.58
C PHE A 121 3.50 8.43 -10.60
N GLY A 122 3.18 7.88 -9.45
CA GLY A 122 2.49 8.62 -8.38
C GLY A 122 2.95 8.16 -7.02
N ILE A 123 3.04 9.12 -6.10
CA ILE A 123 3.41 8.92 -4.69
C ILE A 123 2.15 8.91 -3.83
N GLU A 124 1.98 7.88 -3.02
CA GLU A 124 0.82 7.69 -2.16
C GLU A 124 1.25 7.32 -0.74
N VAL A 125 0.66 7.97 0.25
CA VAL A 125 0.78 7.56 1.64
C VAL A 125 -0.42 6.69 1.98
N ASP A 126 -0.16 5.42 2.28
CA ASP A 126 -1.13 4.50 2.87
C ASP A 126 -1.12 4.72 4.39
N ALA A 127 -2.17 5.30 4.96
CA ALA A 127 -2.33 5.51 6.39
C ALA A 127 -3.34 4.52 6.98
N MET A 128 -2.97 3.88 8.08
CA MET A 128 -3.78 2.86 8.77
C MET A 128 -3.64 3.01 10.28
N PRO A 129 -4.55 2.46 11.10
CA PRO A 129 -4.33 2.38 12.52
C PRO A 129 -2.97 1.78 12.86
N GLY A 130 -2.19 2.47 13.67
CA GLY A 130 -0.86 2.02 14.07
C GLY A 130 0.30 2.39 13.15
N GLY A 131 0.07 3.03 11.98
CA GLY A 131 1.18 3.42 11.13
C GLY A 131 0.83 3.98 9.77
N HIS A 132 1.87 4.26 9.01
CA HIS A 132 1.75 4.69 7.62
C HIS A 132 2.89 4.13 6.78
N VAL A 133 2.69 4.07 5.47
CA VAL A 133 3.74 3.68 4.51
C VAL A 133 3.66 4.57 3.27
N CYS A 134 4.75 5.25 2.96
CA CYS A 134 4.90 5.97 1.69
C CYS A 134 5.29 5.02 0.57
N SER A 135 4.67 5.14 -0.59
CA SER A 135 4.92 4.28 -1.74
C SER A 135 4.89 5.05 -3.05
N GLY A 136 5.78 4.64 -3.97
CA GLY A 136 5.79 5.12 -5.34
C GLY A 136 5.28 4.04 -6.29
N SER A 137 4.35 4.37 -7.18
CA SER A 137 3.75 3.40 -8.10
C SER A 137 3.77 3.90 -9.52
N MET A 138 4.32 3.11 -10.44
CA MET A 138 4.19 3.33 -11.88
C MET A 138 3.10 2.41 -12.43
N LYS A 139 2.03 2.99 -12.98
CA LYS A 139 0.81 2.29 -13.38
C LYS A 139 0.61 2.37 -14.88
N ALA A 140 0.11 1.29 -15.49
CA ALA A 140 -0.30 1.27 -16.90
C ALA A 140 -1.62 0.53 -17.09
N THR A 141 -2.46 1.04 -17.98
CA THR A 141 -3.66 0.35 -18.46
C THR A 141 -3.28 -0.51 -19.66
N LEU A 142 -3.78 -1.73 -19.67
CA LEU A 142 -3.55 -2.73 -20.70
C LEU A 142 -4.87 -3.09 -21.41
N LYS A 143 -4.76 -3.44 -22.68
CA LYS A 143 -5.93 -4.01 -23.38
C LYS A 143 -6.16 -5.44 -22.91
N ALA A 144 -7.41 -5.81 -22.62
CA ALA A 144 -7.76 -7.21 -22.45
C ALA A 144 -7.53 -7.96 -23.79
N PRO A 145 -7.02 -9.21 -23.76
CA PRO A 145 -6.81 -10.12 -22.66
C PRO A 145 -5.31 -10.22 -22.23
N ALA A 146 -4.55 -9.13 -22.20
CA ALA A 146 -3.09 -9.15 -22.04
C ALA A 146 -2.62 -9.96 -20.82
N VAL A 147 -3.24 -9.74 -19.66
CA VAL A 147 -2.87 -10.47 -18.44
C VAL A 147 -3.17 -11.95 -18.59
N ARG A 148 -4.33 -12.32 -19.16
CA ARG A 148 -4.68 -13.73 -19.36
C ARG A 148 -3.67 -14.43 -20.27
N GLU A 149 -3.33 -13.84 -21.39
CA GLU A 149 -2.34 -14.41 -22.33
C GLU A 149 -0.98 -14.65 -21.68
N THR A 150 -0.57 -13.74 -20.81
CA THR A 150 0.72 -13.88 -20.11
C THR A 150 0.68 -14.94 -19.02
N VAL A 151 -0.34 -14.95 -18.16
CA VAL A 151 -0.42 -15.93 -17.06
C VAL A 151 -0.71 -17.36 -17.53
N THR A 152 -1.15 -17.53 -18.78
CA THR A 152 -1.30 -18.85 -19.42
C THR A 152 -0.08 -19.23 -20.28
N GLY A 153 1.01 -18.46 -20.24
CA GLY A 153 2.26 -18.76 -20.95
C GLY A 153 2.27 -18.38 -22.44
N ALA A 154 1.20 -17.78 -22.98
CA ALA A 154 1.14 -17.38 -24.38
C ALA A 154 2.04 -16.16 -24.71
N LYS A 155 2.38 -15.35 -23.70
CA LYS A 155 3.27 -14.18 -23.85
C LYS A 155 4.23 -14.09 -22.68
N PRO A 156 5.48 -13.59 -22.88
CA PRO A 156 6.43 -13.38 -21.79
C PRO A 156 5.95 -12.27 -20.86
N LEU A 157 6.29 -12.39 -19.58
CA LEU A 157 5.83 -11.49 -18.51
C LEU A 157 6.18 -10.02 -18.75
N ARG A 158 7.38 -9.75 -19.28
CA ARG A 158 7.83 -8.37 -19.60
C ARG A 158 6.89 -7.60 -20.53
N LYS A 159 6.01 -8.29 -21.29
CA LYS A 159 5.03 -7.65 -22.20
C LYS A 159 3.87 -7.00 -21.49
N LEU A 160 3.64 -7.29 -20.21
CA LEU A 160 2.66 -6.60 -19.38
C LEU A 160 3.12 -5.21 -18.93
N PHE A 161 4.40 -4.91 -19.07
CA PHE A 161 4.99 -3.70 -18.51
C PHE A 161 5.48 -2.76 -19.60
N THR A 162 5.18 -1.46 -19.46
CA THR A 162 5.67 -0.42 -20.36
C THR A 162 7.20 -0.29 -20.29
N LYS A 163 7.79 0.45 -21.23
CA LYS A 163 9.23 0.74 -21.21
C LYS A 163 9.66 1.41 -19.91
N GLU A 164 8.84 2.37 -19.41
CA GLU A 164 9.09 3.09 -18.17
C GLU A 164 8.99 2.17 -16.95
N GLN A 165 7.95 1.31 -16.89
CA GLN A 165 7.82 0.33 -15.82
C GLN A 165 8.99 -0.65 -15.79
N ARG A 166 9.46 -1.11 -16.96
CA ARG A 166 10.64 -1.99 -17.03
C ARG A 166 11.92 -1.28 -16.58
N ALA A 167 12.09 -0.01 -16.95
CA ALA A 167 13.23 0.80 -16.49
C ALA A 167 13.20 0.98 -14.96
N LEU A 168 12.02 1.29 -14.39
CA LEU A 168 11.86 1.39 -12.94
C LEU A 168 12.18 0.06 -12.26
N PHE A 169 11.66 -1.06 -12.77
CA PHE A 169 11.97 -2.39 -12.25
C PHE A 169 13.48 -2.67 -12.27
N SER A 170 14.14 -2.48 -13.42
CA SER A 170 15.58 -2.76 -13.57
C SER A 170 16.47 -1.88 -12.69
N ALA A 171 16.01 -0.68 -12.31
CA ALA A 171 16.77 0.21 -11.43
C ALA A 171 16.75 -0.20 -9.96
N TYR A 172 15.77 -1.00 -9.54
CA TYR A 172 15.58 -1.36 -8.12
C TYR A 172 15.59 -2.86 -7.87
N ALA A 173 15.38 -3.70 -8.89
CA ALA A 173 15.41 -5.16 -8.73
C ALA A 173 16.83 -5.68 -8.39
N PRO A 174 16.93 -6.85 -7.75
CA PRO A 174 18.20 -7.54 -7.56
C PRO A 174 18.99 -7.66 -8.88
N GLU A 175 20.31 -7.53 -8.80
CA GLU A 175 21.18 -7.65 -9.96
C GLU A 175 20.98 -8.99 -10.68
N GLY A 176 20.85 -8.93 -12.01
CA GLY A 176 20.65 -10.11 -12.86
C GLY A 176 19.22 -10.63 -12.91
N LEU A 177 18.28 -10.13 -12.10
CA LEU A 177 16.89 -10.57 -12.09
C LEU A 177 16.06 -9.80 -13.13
N GLY A 178 15.53 -10.50 -14.12
CA GLY A 178 14.61 -9.96 -15.12
C GLY A 178 13.14 -10.21 -14.80
N LEU A 179 12.23 -9.48 -15.46
CA LEU A 179 10.81 -9.69 -15.29
C LEU A 179 10.35 -11.10 -15.72
N ASP A 180 10.99 -11.69 -16.71
CA ASP A 180 10.62 -13.02 -17.21
C ASP A 180 11.15 -14.16 -16.33
N ASP A 181 11.99 -13.86 -15.33
CA ASP A 181 12.49 -14.81 -14.34
C ASP A 181 11.55 -14.94 -13.14
N LEU A 182 10.52 -14.09 -13.06
CA LEU A 182 9.59 -14.08 -11.96
C LEU A 182 8.52 -15.17 -12.10
N SER A 183 8.15 -15.75 -10.98
CA SER A 183 7.03 -16.67 -10.84
C SER A 183 5.70 -15.93 -10.76
N ILE A 184 4.63 -16.60 -11.16
CA ILE A 184 3.26 -16.08 -11.10
C ILE A 184 2.64 -16.47 -9.76
N LEU A 185 2.32 -15.48 -8.94
CA LEU A 185 1.71 -15.62 -7.62
C LEU A 185 0.25 -15.17 -7.70
N GLY A 186 -0.65 -16.12 -7.91
CA GLY A 186 -2.07 -15.82 -8.11
C GLY A 186 -2.82 -16.91 -8.88
N PRO A 187 -4.11 -16.70 -9.22
CA PRO A 187 -4.87 -15.48 -8.97
C PRO A 187 -5.40 -15.36 -7.54
N ILE A 188 -5.55 -14.13 -7.08
CA ILE A 188 -6.43 -13.79 -5.96
C ILE A 188 -7.66 -13.12 -6.53
N PHE A 189 -8.84 -13.54 -6.06
CA PHE A 189 -10.08 -12.87 -6.41
C PHE A 189 -10.36 -11.72 -5.45
N VAL A 190 -10.76 -10.59 -6.00
CA VAL A 190 -11.11 -9.39 -5.24
C VAL A 190 -12.45 -8.87 -5.73
N LEU A 191 -13.39 -8.71 -4.81
CA LEU A 191 -14.61 -7.95 -5.05
C LEU A 191 -14.37 -6.52 -4.61
N LYS A 192 -14.47 -5.58 -5.55
CA LYS A 192 -14.25 -4.15 -5.27
C LYS A 192 -15.52 -3.36 -5.54
N LEU A 193 -15.95 -2.64 -4.53
CA LEU A 193 -17.08 -1.71 -4.63
C LEU A 193 -16.63 -0.29 -4.29
N LYS A 194 -17.09 0.69 -5.06
CA LYS A 194 -17.02 2.10 -4.73
C LYS A 194 -18.42 2.61 -4.47
N PHE A 195 -18.66 3.20 -3.33
CA PHE A 195 -19.99 3.64 -2.92
C PHE A 195 -19.91 4.94 -2.12
N SER A 196 -21.05 5.62 -2.00
CA SER A 196 -21.23 6.80 -1.17
C SER A 196 -22.28 6.44 -0.13
N PRO A 197 -21.89 6.13 1.11
CA PRO A 197 -22.84 5.77 2.15
C PRO A 197 -23.68 6.99 2.55
N GLU A 198 -24.89 6.75 3.00
CA GLU A 198 -25.76 7.81 3.55
C GLU A 198 -25.12 8.43 4.80
N GLY A 199 -25.21 9.76 4.94
CA GLY A 199 -24.63 10.49 6.06
C GLY A 199 -23.10 10.65 6.01
N TYR A 200 -22.46 10.32 4.87
CA TYR A 200 -21.03 10.53 4.69
C TYR A 200 -20.71 11.14 3.32
N ASP A 201 -20.16 12.34 3.31
CA ASP A 201 -19.96 13.15 2.09
C ASP A 201 -18.82 12.65 1.17
N ARG A 202 -18.11 11.60 1.58
CA ARG A 202 -16.98 11.07 0.83
C ARG A 202 -17.27 9.66 0.29
N LYS A 203 -16.55 9.29 -0.75
CA LYS A 203 -16.63 7.93 -1.31
C LYS A 203 -15.80 6.97 -0.49
N LEU A 204 -16.40 5.84 -0.15
CA LEU A 204 -15.70 4.68 0.37
C LEU A 204 -15.44 3.64 -0.72
N VAL A 205 -14.41 2.88 -0.51
CA VAL A 205 -14.06 1.72 -1.32
C VAL A 205 -14.01 0.51 -0.40
N ALA A 206 -14.80 -0.52 -0.69
CA ALA A 206 -14.71 -1.83 -0.05
C ALA A 206 -13.97 -2.78 -0.99
N GLU A 207 -12.96 -3.48 -0.48
CA GLU A 207 -12.27 -4.56 -1.18
C GLU A 207 -12.32 -5.84 -0.34
N LEU A 208 -13.08 -6.85 -0.80
CA LEU A 208 -13.07 -8.18 -0.22
C LEU A 208 -12.09 -9.05 -0.99
N TRP A 209 -11.00 -9.45 -0.34
CA TRP A 209 -9.96 -10.32 -0.85
C TRP A 209 -10.28 -11.76 -0.47
N LEU A 210 -10.32 -12.65 -1.47
CA LEU A 210 -10.61 -14.07 -1.32
C LEU A 210 -9.33 -14.85 -1.62
N TYR A 211 -8.72 -15.42 -0.59
CA TYR A 211 -7.47 -16.17 -0.72
C TYR A 211 -7.75 -17.65 -1.02
N PRO A 212 -6.81 -18.37 -1.68
CA PRO A 212 -7.01 -19.77 -2.05
C PRO A 212 -7.14 -20.74 -0.87
N ASP A 213 -6.72 -20.35 0.33
CA ASP A 213 -6.90 -21.07 1.59
C ASP A 213 -8.29 -20.88 2.22
N ASN A 214 -9.23 -20.26 1.48
CA ASN A 214 -10.55 -19.84 1.91
C ASN A 214 -10.56 -18.73 2.99
N SER A 215 -9.41 -18.20 3.37
CA SER A 215 -9.37 -17.00 4.20
C SER A 215 -9.81 -15.78 3.41
N MET A 216 -10.34 -14.78 4.11
CA MET A 216 -10.84 -13.55 3.52
C MET A 216 -10.35 -12.35 4.31
N LEU A 217 -10.17 -11.23 3.60
CA LEU A 217 -9.85 -9.94 4.22
C LEU A 217 -10.76 -8.86 3.61
N LEU A 218 -11.48 -8.14 4.46
CA LEU A 218 -12.25 -6.97 4.06
C LEU A 218 -11.51 -5.70 4.45
N GLU A 219 -11.23 -4.87 3.45
CA GLU A 219 -10.62 -3.56 3.65
C GLU A 219 -11.61 -2.47 3.20
N LEU A 220 -11.81 -1.48 4.04
CA LEU A 220 -12.41 -0.20 3.66
C LEU A 220 -11.30 0.81 3.43
N SER A 221 -11.47 1.65 2.41
CA SER A 221 -10.53 2.75 2.18
C SER A 221 -11.23 4.00 1.65
N THR A 222 -10.64 5.16 1.94
CA THR A 222 -10.99 6.43 1.31
C THR A 222 -9.73 7.18 0.94
N LYS A 223 -9.80 7.95 -0.16
CA LYS A 223 -8.66 8.69 -0.69
C LYS A 223 -8.93 10.18 -0.62
N CYS A 224 -7.92 10.94 -0.18
CA CYS A 224 -8.00 12.39 -0.06
C CYS A 224 -6.72 13.09 -0.53
N ALA A 225 -6.80 14.41 -0.65
CA ALA A 225 -5.63 15.25 -0.84
C ALA A 225 -4.75 15.26 0.43
N PRO A 226 -3.44 15.46 0.31
CA PRO A 226 -2.53 15.50 1.46
C PRO A 226 -2.97 16.46 2.57
N GLY A 227 -3.42 17.66 2.23
CA GLY A 227 -3.86 18.68 3.19
C GLY A 227 -5.13 18.32 3.97
N GLU A 228 -5.92 17.34 3.51
CA GLU A 228 -7.16 16.89 4.15
C GLU A 228 -6.98 15.62 5.01
N ALA A 229 -5.79 15.02 5.03
CA ALA A 229 -5.57 13.68 5.55
C ALA A 229 -6.08 13.48 6.99
N PHE A 230 -5.76 14.41 7.90
CA PHE A 230 -6.17 14.31 9.30
C PHE A 230 -7.66 14.52 9.49
N GLN A 231 -8.24 15.49 8.76
CA GLN A 231 -9.69 15.73 8.80
C GLN A 231 -10.44 14.50 8.30
N VAL A 232 -10.06 13.97 7.13
CA VAL A 232 -10.69 12.77 6.54
C VAL A 232 -10.53 11.55 7.44
N ALA A 233 -9.38 11.40 8.11
CA ALA A 233 -9.18 10.31 9.07
C ALA A 233 -10.16 10.40 10.25
N ALA A 234 -10.34 11.60 10.81
CA ALA A 234 -11.27 11.83 11.92
C ALA A 234 -12.73 11.60 11.48
N GLU A 235 -13.15 12.18 10.35
CA GLU A 235 -14.48 12.02 9.78
C GLU A 235 -14.80 10.55 9.48
N THR A 236 -13.86 9.82 8.83
CA THR A 236 -14.05 8.42 8.48
C THR A 236 -14.18 7.55 9.73
N LYS A 237 -13.31 7.77 10.72
CA LYS A 237 -13.34 7.00 11.98
C LYS A 237 -14.64 7.25 12.74
N GLY A 238 -15.08 8.51 12.85
CA GLY A 238 -16.35 8.88 13.49
C GLY A 238 -17.53 8.21 12.81
N PHE A 239 -17.64 8.35 11.49
CA PHE A 239 -18.70 7.75 10.69
C PHE A 239 -18.77 6.22 10.85
N LEU A 240 -17.64 5.51 10.78
CA LEU A 240 -17.62 4.05 10.92
C LEU A 240 -18.00 3.62 12.33
N HIS A 241 -17.55 4.35 13.35
CA HIS A 241 -17.90 4.08 14.73
C HIS A 241 -19.42 4.28 14.99
N GLU A 242 -20.02 5.35 14.47
CA GLU A 242 -21.48 5.61 14.56
C GLU A 242 -22.30 4.51 13.88
N ASN A 243 -21.75 3.88 12.84
CA ASN A 243 -22.33 2.74 12.14
C ASN A 243 -21.95 1.38 12.76
N GLY A 244 -21.34 1.37 13.96
CA GLY A 244 -21.00 0.13 14.68
C GLY A 244 -19.93 -0.71 14.02
N ILE A 245 -19.08 -0.12 13.19
CA ILE A 245 -17.96 -0.80 12.51
C ILE A 245 -16.69 -0.49 13.31
N ASP A 246 -16.14 -1.52 13.95
CA ASP A 246 -14.84 -1.41 14.63
C ASP A 246 -13.71 -1.56 13.62
N VAL A 247 -12.81 -0.58 13.59
CA VAL A 247 -11.62 -0.55 12.72
C VAL A 247 -10.33 -0.51 13.55
N GLY A 248 -10.42 -0.74 14.86
CA GLY A 248 -9.29 -0.70 15.81
C GLY A 248 -8.47 -1.98 15.86
N GLY A 249 -8.85 -3.03 15.13
CA GLY A 249 -8.19 -4.33 15.14
C GLY A 249 -6.83 -4.36 14.44
N GLU A 250 -6.16 -5.52 14.51
CA GLU A 250 -4.89 -5.75 13.85
C GLU A 250 -5.00 -5.52 12.34
N GLN A 251 -4.06 -4.73 11.79
CA GLN A 251 -4.07 -4.37 10.38
C GLN A 251 -3.24 -5.38 9.57
N GLU A 252 -3.90 -6.28 8.87
CA GLU A 252 -3.25 -7.21 7.96
C GLU A 252 -2.89 -6.53 6.63
N THR A 253 -1.67 -6.75 6.14
CA THR A 253 -1.29 -6.31 4.81
C THR A 253 -1.68 -7.35 3.76
N LYS A 254 -2.76 -7.07 3.02
CA LYS A 254 -3.30 -7.95 1.96
C LYS A 254 -2.26 -8.46 0.96
N THR A 255 -1.27 -7.64 0.60
CA THR A 255 -0.21 -8.02 -0.33
C THR A 255 0.71 -9.06 0.30
N ARG A 256 1.16 -8.85 1.53
CA ARG A 256 2.08 -9.76 2.21
C ARG A 256 1.47 -11.13 2.40
N LYS A 257 0.23 -11.19 2.88
CA LYS A 257 -0.52 -12.45 3.02
C LYS A 257 -0.59 -13.23 1.70
N ALA A 258 -0.85 -12.51 0.58
CA ALA A 258 -0.87 -13.12 -0.74
C ALA A 258 0.48 -13.70 -1.15
N LEU A 259 1.55 -12.92 -1.01
CA LEU A 259 2.90 -13.31 -1.39
C LEU A 259 3.38 -14.51 -0.59
N GLU A 260 3.20 -14.50 0.72
CA GLU A 260 3.60 -15.59 1.62
C GLU A 260 2.87 -16.89 1.29
N PHE A 261 1.54 -16.83 1.04
CA PHE A 261 0.75 -18.00 0.65
C PHE A 261 1.30 -18.66 -0.62
N PHE A 262 1.46 -17.90 -1.70
CA PHE A 262 1.90 -18.46 -2.98
C PHE A 262 3.37 -18.86 -2.98
N SER A 263 4.23 -18.13 -2.26
CA SER A 263 5.62 -18.49 -2.07
C SER A 263 5.78 -19.85 -1.38
N ALA A 264 5.01 -20.10 -0.32
CA ALA A 264 5.01 -21.40 0.36
C ALA A 264 4.61 -22.53 -0.60
N ARG A 265 3.54 -22.32 -1.36
CA ARG A 265 3.06 -23.29 -2.35
C ARG A 265 4.08 -23.58 -3.45
N LEU A 266 4.74 -22.56 -4.01
CA LEU A 266 5.77 -22.77 -5.04
C LEU A 266 6.96 -23.57 -4.52
N ARG A 267 7.34 -23.38 -3.26
CA ARG A 267 8.43 -24.17 -2.62
C ARG A 267 8.04 -25.63 -2.40
N GLU A 268 6.78 -25.91 -2.11
CA GLU A 268 6.26 -27.28 -1.98
C GLU A 268 6.18 -27.99 -3.33
N GLU A 269 5.83 -27.29 -4.42
CA GLU A 269 5.72 -27.83 -5.78
C GLU A 269 7.10 -28.02 -6.47
N SER A 270 8.15 -27.42 -5.94
CA SER A 270 9.54 -27.54 -6.42
C SER A 270 10.45 -28.09 -5.32
N PRO A 271 10.28 -29.37 -4.89
CA PRO A 271 11.26 -30.02 -4.04
C PRO A 271 12.57 -30.15 -4.83
N GLY A 272 13.67 -29.55 -4.32
CA GLY A 272 15.00 -29.52 -4.90
C GLY A 272 15.60 -30.90 -5.16
#